data_986c8c57f8049a8cbd14cb26c94d06a9
#
_entry.id   986c8c57f8049a8cbd14cb26c94d06a9
#
_cell.length_a   1.000
_cell.length_b   1.000
_cell.length_c   1.000
_cell.angle_alpha   90.00
_cell.angle_beta   90.00
_cell.angle_gamma   90.00
#
_symmetry.space_group_name_H-M   'P 1'
#
loop_
_entity.id
_entity.type
_entity.pdbx_description
1 polymer ?
#
loop_
_entity_poly.entity_id
_entity_poly.type
_entity_poly.pdbx_seq_one_letter_code
_entity_poly.pdbx_strand_id
1 'polypeptide(L)'
;HDATKTKLTYKVLNTFPFNSDTKRMGIVVQNSLTGKITFLEKGADTVMSKIVCANEWLEEEVDNLARDGLRTLVIAKKDLSKEEYTLFEKEYKTSSLSMINREALLAETASKHLEKNLQLLALTGVEDKLQDEVKNSIETLRNAGIKIWMLTGDKVETAKCVSISCRLISRGQQIFRIERQTLNGDNDYEILQKLEDVKADKSGVLIIDGESLSTYLTHYKLEFFKACIDLPAVICCRCTPQQKADIAYMIRDFTGKRVCCIGDGGNDVSMIQAADVGIGIVGKEGKQASLAADFSINQFSYLTKLLLWHGRNSYKRSAKLSQFVIHRGLVISVCQALYSISSKFEPLALYQGFLMVGYSTCYTMMPVFALAFDFDIPYKLCKLYPELYQDLITGKSLNNKTFYGWCLLSLYQGIAIQSLSQKFTSLKSDDFTKMVAISFISLVLNELIMSGLEIRTWQAFMTYAQVSTAVFFVISIPFLSEYFDLSYVYSFEFFPELIFILALGVLPVFVIRSIYRKWNLPSYVKVQHFAV
;
A
#
# COMPACT_ATOMS: atom_id res chain seq x y z
N HIS A 1 1.22 -49.60 -8.89
CA HIS A 1 1.38 -50.19 -7.57
C HIS A 1 2.81 -50.76 -7.52
N ASP A 2 3.69 -50.22 -6.70
CA ASP A 2 5.10 -50.62 -6.69
C ASP A 2 5.34 -52.08 -6.34
N ALA A 3 4.50 -52.65 -5.49
CA ALA A 3 4.62 -54.08 -5.07
C ALA A 3 4.23 -55.07 -6.19
N THR A 4 3.37 -54.67 -7.11
CA THR A 4 2.85 -55.58 -8.15
C THR A 4 3.23 -55.20 -9.58
N LYS A 5 3.90 -54.04 -9.78
CA LYS A 5 4.21 -53.43 -11.11
C LYS A 5 2.96 -53.31 -12.03
N THR A 6 1.75 -53.43 -11.50
CA THR A 6 0.52 -53.31 -12.28
C THR A 6 0.05 -51.86 -12.36
N LYS A 7 -0.20 -51.38 -13.55
CA LYS A 7 -0.79 -50.07 -13.81
C LYS A 7 -2.29 -50.13 -13.55
N LEU A 8 -2.75 -49.40 -12.52
CA LEU A 8 -4.17 -49.23 -12.25
C LEU A 8 -4.68 -48.04 -13.07
N THR A 9 -5.75 -48.28 -13.81
CA THR A 9 -6.39 -47.23 -14.63
C THR A 9 -7.80 -46.98 -14.08
N TYR A 10 -8.13 -45.73 -13.89
CA TYR A 10 -9.43 -45.30 -13.39
C TYR A 10 -10.09 -44.38 -14.41
N LYS A 11 -11.40 -44.59 -14.63
CA LYS A 11 -12.25 -43.68 -15.38
C LYS A 11 -12.87 -42.70 -14.38
N VAL A 12 -12.66 -41.37 -14.58
CA VAL A 12 -13.31 -40.33 -13.79
C VAL A 12 -14.76 -40.19 -14.27
N LEU A 13 -15.71 -40.36 -13.37
CA LEU A 13 -17.14 -40.25 -13.67
C LEU A 13 -17.67 -38.85 -13.33
N ASN A 14 -17.39 -38.35 -12.12
CA ASN A 14 -17.79 -37.03 -11.67
C ASN A 14 -16.64 -36.33 -10.92
N THR A 15 -16.56 -35.01 -11.02
CA THR A 15 -15.61 -34.18 -10.30
C THR A 15 -16.33 -33.09 -9.51
N PHE A 16 -15.94 -32.91 -8.25
CA PHE A 16 -16.41 -31.86 -7.36
C PHE A 16 -15.22 -30.96 -7.06
N PRO A 17 -15.11 -29.80 -7.73
CA PRO A 17 -13.98 -28.91 -7.51
C PRO A 17 -13.99 -28.34 -6.10
N PHE A 18 -12.84 -27.85 -5.64
CA PHE A 18 -12.74 -27.18 -4.36
C PHE A 18 -13.60 -25.92 -4.33
N ASN A 19 -14.33 -25.75 -3.23
CA ASN A 19 -15.06 -24.53 -2.92
C ASN A 19 -14.66 -24.05 -1.52
N SER A 20 -14.41 -22.75 -1.37
CA SER A 20 -14.03 -22.14 -0.10
C SER A 20 -15.10 -22.25 0.99
N ASP A 21 -16.38 -22.33 0.61
CA ASP A 21 -17.49 -22.46 1.55
C ASP A 21 -17.59 -23.88 2.11
N THR A 22 -17.45 -24.88 1.22
CA THR A 22 -17.51 -26.29 1.60
C THR A 22 -16.19 -26.84 2.13
N LYS A 23 -15.05 -26.18 1.81
CA LYS A 23 -13.66 -26.52 2.22
C LYS A 23 -13.27 -27.97 1.92
N ARG A 24 -13.81 -28.55 0.88
CA ARG A 24 -13.55 -29.93 0.43
C ARG A 24 -13.62 -30.06 -1.08
N MET A 25 -13.07 -31.15 -1.59
CA MET A 25 -13.15 -31.53 -3.00
C MET A 25 -13.21 -33.05 -3.13
N GLY A 26 -13.92 -33.54 -4.15
CA GLY A 26 -14.11 -34.95 -4.34
C GLY A 26 -14.13 -35.39 -5.80
N ILE A 27 -13.94 -36.69 -6.02
CA ILE A 27 -14.07 -37.33 -7.33
C ILE A 27 -14.77 -38.68 -7.20
N VAL A 28 -15.62 -39.01 -8.17
CA VAL A 28 -16.11 -40.38 -8.35
C VAL A 28 -15.34 -41.05 -9.46
N VAL A 29 -14.70 -42.15 -9.15
CA VAL A 29 -13.87 -42.92 -10.09
C VAL A 29 -14.36 -44.37 -10.21
N GLN A 30 -14.21 -44.91 -11.42
CA GLN A 30 -14.46 -46.33 -11.68
C GLN A 30 -13.13 -47.01 -12.07
N ASN A 31 -12.80 -48.08 -11.36
CA ASN A 31 -11.66 -48.91 -11.70
C ASN A 31 -11.93 -49.65 -13.01
N SER A 32 -11.09 -49.47 -14.02
CA SER A 32 -11.26 -50.04 -15.35
C SER A 32 -11.14 -51.59 -15.38
N LEU A 33 -10.43 -52.18 -14.40
CA LEU A 33 -10.23 -53.62 -14.33
C LEU A 33 -11.35 -54.34 -13.55
N THR A 34 -11.73 -53.75 -12.40
CA THR A 34 -12.71 -54.40 -11.49
C THR A 34 -14.14 -53.90 -11.65
N GLY A 35 -14.33 -52.79 -12.37
CA GLY A 35 -15.62 -52.10 -12.50
C GLY A 35 -16.13 -51.45 -11.22
N LYS A 36 -15.36 -51.47 -10.12
CA LYS A 36 -15.73 -50.92 -8.83
C LYS A 36 -15.78 -49.41 -8.87
N ILE A 37 -16.85 -48.80 -8.35
CA ILE A 37 -17.04 -47.36 -8.28
C ILE A 37 -16.68 -46.92 -6.87
N THR A 38 -15.82 -45.90 -6.77
CA THR A 38 -15.37 -45.36 -5.49
C THR A 38 -15.44 -43.82 -5.53
N PHE A 39 -16.01 -43.24 -4.50
CA PHE A 39 -15.97 -41.82 -4.23
C PHE A 39 -14.76 -41.55 -3.34
N LEU A 40 -13.90 -40.60 -3.75
CA LEU A 40 -12.73 -40.16 -3.02
C LEU A 40 -12.91 -38.68 -2.70
N GLU A 41 -12.69 -38.29 -1.47
CA GLU A 41 -12.84 -36.93 -1.00
C GLU A 41 -11.68 -36.54 -0.11
N LYS A 42 -11.24 -35.26 -0.26
CA LYS A 42 -10.28 -34.63 0.64
C LYS A 42 -10.78 -33.26 1.05
N GLY A 43 -10.53 -32.89 2.29
CA GLY A 43 -10.98 -31.61 2.81
C GLY A 43 -10.36 -31.24 4.14
N ALA A 44 -10.76 -30.06 4.62
CA ALA A 44 -10.35 -29.58 5.92
C ALA A 44 -10.88 -30.50 7.03
N ASP A 45 -10.06 -30.72 8.04
CA ASP A 45 -10.37 -31.56 9.21
C ASP A 45 -11.71 -31.21 9.87
N THR A 46 -12.02 -29.93 10.04
CA THR A 46 -13.27 -29.45 10.67
C THR A 46 -14.57 -29.86 9.94
N VAL A 47 -14.46 -30.07 8.63
CA VAL A 47 -15.60 -30.52 7.80
C VAL A 47 -15.60 -32.03 7.67
N MET A 48 -14.42 -32.60 7.41
CA MET A 48 -14.28 -34.03 7.17
C MET A 48 -14.56 -34.85 8.42
N SER A 49 -14.24 -34.39 9.63
CA SER A 49 -14.55 -35.05 10.89
C SER A 49 -16.06 -35.32 11.09
N LYS A 50 -16.92 -34.50 10.49
CA LYS A 50 -18.38 -34.65 10.57
C LYS A 50 -18.97 -35.67 9.60
N ILE A 51 -18.26 -36.01 8.53
CA ILE A 51 -18.74 -36.89 7.43
C ILE A 51 -18.03 -38.24 7.36
N VAL A 52 -16.89 -38.35 8.03
CA VAL A 52 -16.13 -39.60 8.18
C VAL A 52 -16.70 -40.40 9.34
N CYS A 53 -16.62 -41.73 9.25
CA CYS A 53 -16.98 -42.62 10.37
C CYS A 53 -16.17 -42.25 11.62
N ALA A 54 -16.81 -42.31 12.78
CA ALA A 54 -16.18 -41.96 14.07
C ALA A 54 -14.83 -42.64 14.24
N ASN A 55 -13.82 -41.85 14.59
CA ASN A 55 -12.45 -42.32 14.75
C ASN A 55 -11.78 -41.53 15.89
N GLU A 56 -11.36 -42.25 16.93
CA GLU A 56 -10.83 -41.65 18.16
C GLU A 56 -9.48 -40.95 17.98
N TRP A 57 -8.65 -41.40 17.03
CA TRP A 57 -7.30 -40.84 16.86
C TRP A 57 -7.24 -39.61 15.93
N LEU A 58 -8.28 -39.36 15.12
CA LEU A 58 -8.22 -38.33 14.08
C LEU A 58 -8.02 -36.91 14.65
N GLU A 59 -8.78 -36.57 15.70
CA GLU A 59 -8.71 -35.24 16.31
C GLU A 59 -7.37 -35.04 17.00
N GLU A 60 -6.86 -36.04 17.72
CA GLU A 60 -5.57 -35.98 18.41
C GLU A 60 -4.41 -35.79 17.43
N GLU A 61 -4.39 -36.58 16.34
CA GLU A 61 -3.32 -36.48 15.34
C GLU A 61 -3.40 -35.18 14.52
N VAL A 62 -4.61 -34.68 14.23
CA VAL A 62 -4.79 -33.37 13.60
C VAL A 62 -4.21 -32.26 14.46
N ASP A 63 -4.42 -32.32 15.79
CA ASP A 63 -3.87 -31.33 16.72
C ASP A 63 -2.37 -31.47 16.90
N ASN A 64 -1.81 -32.68 16.90
CA ASN A 64 -0.38 -32.94 16.93
C ASN A 64 0.31 -32.32 15.69
N LEU A 65 -0.19 -32.63 14.49
CA LEU A 65 0.34 -32.04 13.25
C LEU A 65 0.19 -30.52 13.19
N ALA A 66 -0.92 -29.98 13.71
CA ALA A 66 -1.12 -28.55 13.77
C ALA A 66 -0.15 -27.85 14.74
N ARG A 67 0.24 -28.50 15.86
CA ARG A 67 1.28 -28.00 16.78
C ARG A 67 2.65 -27.95 16.12
N ASP A 68 2.92 -28.87 15.18
CA ASP A 68 4.13 -28.86 14.36
C ASP A 68 4.08 -27.79 13.24
N GLY A 69 2.96 -27.05 13.12
CA GLY A 69 2.77 -25.99 12.12
C GLY A 69 2.32 -26.49 10.76
N LEU A 70 1.90 -27.74 10.65
CA LEU A 70 1.47 -28.36 9.40
C LEU A 70 0.00 -28.04 9.09
N ARG A 71 -0.32 -27.84 7.83
CA ARG A 71 -1.70 -27.81 7.34
C ARG A 71 -2.24 -29.23 7.17
N THR A 72 -3.29 -29.53 7.87
CA THR A 72 -3.89 -30.87 7.87
C THR A 72 -4.97 -31.00 6.80
N LEU A 73 -4.94 -32.09 6.04
CA LEU A 73 -6.00 -32.51 5.12
C LEU A 73 -6.38 -33.96 5.39
N VAL A 74 -7.67 -34.19 5.57
CA VAL A 74 -8.24 -35.51 5.76
C VAL A 74 -8.67 -36.09 4.41
N ILE A 75 -8.27 -37.32 4.13
CA ILE A 75 -8.62 -38.06 2.91
C ILE A 75 -9.49 -39.24 3.28
N ALA A 76 -10.63 -39.33 2.62
CA ALA A 76 -11.61 -40.40 2.86
C ALA A 76 -12.13 -40.98 1.55
N LYS A 77 -12.71 -42.18 1.64
CA LYS A 77 -13.35 -42.86 0.52
C LYS A 77 -14.71 -43.46 0.91
N LYS A 78 -15.52 -43.67 -0.11
CA LYS A 78 -16.73 -44.46 -0.02
C LYS A 78 -16.85 -45.34 -1.25
N ASP A 79 -17.03 -46.65 -1.05
CA ASP A 79 -17.32 -47.56 -2.15
C ASP A 79 -18.82 -47.50 -2.44
N LEU A 80 -19.18 -47.35 -3.70
CA LEU A 80 -20.55 -47.19 -4.16
C LEU A 80 -20.98 -48.46 -4.92
N SER A 81 -22.17 -48.96 -4.66
CA SER A 81 -22.81 -49.96 -5.52
C SER A 81 -23.24 -49.33 -6.85
N LYS A 82 -23.45 -50.13 -7.88
CA LYS A 82 -23.95 -49.62 -9.17
C LYS A 82 -25.33 -48.96 -9.03
N GLU A 83 -26.15 -49.48 -8.14
CA GLU A 83 -27.50 -48.97 -7.86
C GLU A 83 -27.44 -47.59 -7.19
N GLU A 84 -26.63 -47.45 -6.14
CA GLU A 84 -26.41 -46.18 -5.46
C GLU A 84 -25.86 -45.12 -6.40
N TYR A 85 -24.89 -45.47 -7.25
CA TYR A 85 -24.35 -44.53 -8.23
C TYR A 85 -25.39 -44.12 -9.27
N THR A 86 -26.21 -45.04 -9.77
CA THR A 86 -27.26 -44.73 -10.75
C THR A 86 -28.30 -43.77 -10.17
N LEU A 87 -28.65 -43.96 -8.91
CA LEU A 87 -29.61 -43.13 -8.19
C LEU A 87 -29.03 -41.71 -7.98
N PHE A 88 -27.79 -41.65 -7.54
CA PHE A 88 -27.05 -40.37 -7.44
C PHE A 88 -26.96 -39.66 -8.79
N GLU A 89 -26.56 -40.36 -9.86
CA GLU A 89 -26.37 -39.76 -11.19
C GLU A 89 -27.69 -39.18 -11.73
N LYS A 90 -28.83 -39.84 -11.49
CA LYS A 90 -30.14 -39.35 -11.90
C LYS A 90 -30.51 -38.05 -11.18
N GLU A 91 -30.38 -38.02 -9.84
CA GLU A 91 -30.68 -36.80 -9.06
C GLU A 91 -29.69 -35.68 -9.41
N TYR A 92 -28.40 -36.00 -9.57
CA TYR A 92 -27.35 -35.04 -9.92
C TYR A 92 -27.58 -34.40 -11.29
N LYS A 93 -27.99 -35.18 -12.31
CA LYS A 93 -28.37 -34.64 -13.62
C LYS A 93 -29.60 -33.73 -13.53
N THR A 94 -30.57 -34.08 -12.73
CA THR A 94 -31.78 -33.25 -12.52
C THR A 94 -31.40 -31.92 -11.86
N SER A 95 -30.57 -31.96 -10.81
CA SER A 95 -30.06 -30.76 -10.12
C SER A 95 -29.19 -29.88 -11.04
N SER A 96 -28.44 -30.50 -11.96
CA SER A 96 -27.58 -29.78 -12.91
C SER A 96 -28.34 -28.98 -13.97
N LEU A 97 -29.59 -29.36 -14.25
CA LEU A 97 -30.49 -28.69 -15.19
C LEU A 97 -31.28 -27.55 -14.55
N SER A 98 -31.23 -27.41 -13.22
CA SER A 98 -31.93 -26.31 -12.54
C SER A 98 -31.27 -24.95 -12.86
N MET A 99 -32.10 -23.94 -13.17
CA MET A 99 -31.69 -22.58 -13.40
C MET A 99 -31.61 -21.74 -12.10
N ILE A 100 -32.22 -22.20 -11.03
CA ILE A 100 -32.29 -21.50 -9.74
C ILE A 100 -31.51 -22.31 -8.70
N ASN A 101 -30.59 -21.66 -7.99
CA ASN A 101 -29.78 -22.26 -6.91
C ASN A 101 -29.03 -23.56 -7.31
N ARG A 102 -28.56 -23.65 -8.55
CA ARG A 102 -27.91 -24.82 -9.12
C ARG A 102 -26.76 -25.34 -8.24
N GLU A 103 -25.88 -24.48 -7.77
CA GLU A 103 -24.73 -24.89 -6.96
C GLU A 103 -25.15 -25.46 -5.60
N ALA A 104 -26.14 -24.85 -4.96
CA ALA A 104 -26.67 -25.34 -3.69
C ALA A 104 -27.32 -26.71 -3.86
N LEU A 105 -28.13 -26.92 -4.91
CA LEU A 105 -28.77 -28.20 -5.21
C LEU A 105 -27.77 -29.32 -5.54
N LEU A 106 -26.69 -28.97 -6.27
CA LEU A 106 -25.62 -29.94 -6.56
C LEU A 106 -24.86 -30.33 -5.29
N ALA A 107 -24.57 -29.37 -4.42
CA ALA A 107 -23.93 -29.63 -3.12
C ALA A 107 -24.82 -30.46 -2.19
N GLU A 108 -26.11 -30.16 -2.15
CA GLU A 108 -27.10 -30.93 -1.36
C GLU A 108 -27.21 -32.37 -1.85
N THR A 109 -27.27 -32.58 -3.18
CA THR A 109 -27.32 -33.92 -3.76
C THR A 109 -26.05 -34.72 -3.45
N ALA A 110 -24.88 -34.09 -3.54
CA ALA A 110 -23.62 -34.74 -3.18
C ALA A 110 -23.60 -35.12 -1.69
N SER A 111 -24.01 -34.22 -0.81
CA SER A 111 -24.06 -34.44 0.64
C SER A 111 -25.02 -35.55 1.00
N LYS A 112 -26.18 -35.64 0.33
CA LYS A 112 -27.19 -36.64 0.60
C LYS A 112 -26.73 -38.07 0.27
N HIS A 113 -26.05 -38.27 -0.87
CA HIS A 113 -25.74 -39.61 -1.40
C HIS A 113 -24.26 -40.02 -1.20
N LEU A 114 -23.33 -39.09 -1.28
CA LEU A 114 -21.91 -39.41 -1.27
C LEU A 114 -21.24 -39.15 0.09
N GLU A 115 -21.57 -38.06 0.74
CA GLU A 115 -20.84 -37.55 1.91
C GLU A 115 -21.39 -38.06 3.26
N LYS A 116 -21.68 -39.34 3.32
CA LYS A 116 -22.16 -40.01 4.57
C LYS A 116 -21.34 -41.26 4.83
N ASN A 117 -20.86 -41.39 6.07
CA ASN A 117 -20.16 -42.59 6.54
C ASN A 117 -18.92 -42.91 5.67
N LEU A 118 -18.11 -41.91 5.36
CA LEU A 118 -16.88 -42.08 4.60
C LEU A 118 -15.86 -42.84 5.44
N GLN A 119 -15.18 -43.80 4.83
CA GLN A 119 -14.07 -44.51 5.44
C GLN A 119 -12.82 -43.61 5.41
N LEU A 120 -12.22 -43.32 6.57
CA LEU A 120 -10.96 -42.62 6.67
C LEU A 120 -9.85 -43.41 6.00
N LEU A 121 -9.11 -42.77 5.08
CA LEU A 121 -7.94 -43.36 4.41
C LEU A 121 -6.64 -42.90 4.99
N ALA A 122 -6.51 -41.57 5.13
CA ALA A 122 -5.26 -40.95 5.59
C ALA A 122 -5.51 -39.54 6.11
N LEU A 123 -4.61 -39.11 6.98
CA LEU A 123 -4.39 -37.74 7.35
C LEU A 123 -3.05 -37.29 6.75
N THR A 124 -3.03 -36.15 6.09
CA THR A 124 -1.80 -35.59 5.54
C THR A 124 -1.48 -34.26 6.20
N GLY A 125 -0.22 -34.06 6.56
CA GLY A 125 0.32 -32.78 7.00
C GLY A 125 1.15 -32.15 5.88
N VAL A 126 0.84 -30.94 5.50
CA VAL A 126 1.58 -30.17 4.47
C VAL A 126 2.36 -29.07 5.15
N GLU A 127 3.67 -29.08 4.97
CA GLU A 127 4.57 -28.01 5.46
C GLU A 127 4.55 -26.84 4.48
N ASP A 128 4.12 -25.67 4.96
CA ASP A 128 4.24 -24.42 4.23
C ASP A 128 5.58 -23.77 4.56
N LYS A 129 6.51 -23.85 3.63
CA LYS A 129 7.80 -23.17 3.78
C LYS A 129 7.63 -21.67 3.60
N LEU A 130 8.16 -20.90 4.55
CA LEU A 130 8.26 -19.46 4.41
C LEU A 130 9.12 -19.11 3.19
N GLN A 131 8.69 -18.11 2.42
CA GLN A 131 9.53 -17.55 1.36
C GLN A 131 10.83 -16.98 1.95
N ASP A 132 11.86 -16.91 1.10
CA ASP A 132 13.14 -16.34 1.51
C ASP A 132 12.97 -14.87 1.95
N GLU A 133 13.77 -14.47 2.94
CA GLU A 133 13.81 -13.09 3.47
C GLU A 133 12.51 -12.59 4.17
N VAL A 134 11.46 -13.41 4.37
CA VAL A 134 10.22 -12.98 5.04
C VAL A 134 10.49 -12.47 6.46
N LYS A 135 11.31 -13.21 7.23
CA LYS A 135 11.67 -12.85 8.62
C LYS A 135 12.32 -11.46 8.69
N ASN A 136 13.32 -11.23 7.83
CA ASN A 136 14.05 -9.97 7.78
C ASN A 136 13.15 -8.83 7.28
N SER A 137 12.23 -9.12 6.35
CA SER A 137 11.29 -8.14 5.83
C SER A 137 10.29 -7.68 6.89
N ILE A 138 9.73 -8.59 7.68
CA ILE A 138 8.81 -8.27 8.79
C ILE A 138 9.53 -7.44 9.85
N GLU A 139 10.73 -7.82 10.24
CA GLU A 139 11.54 -7.10 11.21
C GLU A 139 11.87 -5.67 10.72
N THR A 140 12.28 -5.54 9.46
CA THR A 140 12.58 -4.26 8.82
C THR A 140 11.34 -3.34 8.78
N LEU A 141 10.17 -3.87 8.43
CA LEU A 141 8.92 -3.10 8.40
C LEU A 141 8.47 -2.67 9.81
N ARG A 142 8.64 -3.53 10.81
CA ARG A 142 8.35 -3.17 12.21
C ARG A 142 9.30 -2.08 12.73
N ASN A 143 10.59 -2.15 12.42
CA ASN A 143 11.57 -1.12 12.76
C ASN A 143 11.27 0.22 12.05
N ALA A 144 10.66 0.16 10.88
CA ALA A 144 10.13 1.34 10.19
C ALA A 144 8.90 1.97 10.89
N GLY A 145 8.36 1.34 11.94
CA GLY A 145 7.18 1.80 12.67
C GLY A 145 5.85 1.38 12.04
N ILE A 146 5.87 0.41 11.12
CA ILE A 146 4.67 -0.15 10.51
C ILE A 146 4.14 -1.28 11.40
N LYS A 147 2.88 -1.19 11.81
CA LYS A 147 2.19 -2.25 12.55
C LYS A 147 1.73 -3.34 11.59
N ILE A 148 1.91 -4.60 11.97
CA ILE A 148 1.61 -5.75 11.12
C ILE A 148 0.59 -6.64 11.82
N TRP A 149 -0.53 -6.86 11.16
CA TRP A 149 -1.56 -7.81 11.54
C TRP A 149 -1.53 -9.01 10.59
N MET A 150 -1.75 -10.20 11.10
CA MET A 150 -1.88 -11.41 10.31
C MET A 150 -3.32 -11.89 10.32
N LEU A 151 -3.92 -12.01 9.13
CA LEU A 151 -5.30 -12.47 8.94
C LEU A 151 -5.26 -13.76 8.12
N THR A 152 -5.53 -14.90 8.76
CA THR A 152 -5.42 -16.22 8.11
C THR A 152 -6.69 -17.06 8.27
N GLY A 153 -6.90 -17.97 7.32
CA GLY A 153 -7.91 -19.02 7.43
C GLY A 153 -7.45 -20.24 8.24
N ASP A 154 -6.18 -20.30 8.64
CA ASP A 154 -5.57 -21.42 9.34
C ASP A 154 -6.06 -21.53 10.80
N LYS A 155 -5.82 -22.69 11.41
CA LYS A 155 -6.06 -22.95 12.83
C LYS A 155 -5.16 -22.08 13.72
N VAL A 156 -5.58 -21.90 14.97
CA VAL A 156 -4.87 -21.09 15.97
C VAL A 156 -3.46 -21.60 16.20
N GLU A 157 -3.27 -22.91 16.34
CA GLU A 157 -1.96 -23.55 16.55
C GLU A 157 -1.01 -23.33 15.37
N THR A 158 -1.50 -23.59 14.15
CA THR A 158 -0.72 -23.38 12.92
C THR A 158 -0.34 -21.90 12.75
N ALA A 159 -1.30 -20.99 12.94
CA ALA A 159 -1.08 -19.56 12.86
C ALA A 159 -0.05 -19.08 13.92
N LYS A 160 -0.11 -19.63 15.14
CA LYS A 160 0.89 -19.37 16.19
C LYS A 160 2.29 -19.82 15.77
N CYS A 161 2.43 -21.05 15.26
CA CYS A 161 3.72 -21.58 14.79
C CYS A 161 4.29 -20.74 13.65
N VAL A 162 3.49 -20.40 12.65
CA VAL A 162 3.90 -19.55 11.53
C VAL A 162 4.30 -18.15 12.02
N SER A 163 3.55 -17.56 12.96
CA SER A 163 3.83 -16.23 13.51
C SER A 163 5.15 -16.18 14.30
N ILE A 164 5.49 -17.25 15.03
CA ILE A 164 6.79 -17.39 15.70
C ILE A 164 7.89 -17.60 14.65
N SER A 165 7.64 -18.44 13.67
CA SER A 165 8.60 -18.76 12.61
C SER A 165 8.95 -17.54 11.76
N CYS A 166 8.00 -16.65 11.45
CA CYS A 166 8.23 -15.41 10.71
C CYS A 166 8.66 -14.22 11.58
N ARG A 167 8.85 -14.40 12.89
CA ARG A 167 9.22 -13.38 13.88
C ARG A 167 8.17 -12.27 14.07
N LEU A 168 6.93 -12.56 13.77
CA LEU A 168 5.82 -11.67 14.12
C LEU A 168 5.58 -11.70 15.65
N ILE A 169 5.75 -12.86 16.27
CA ILE A 169 5.80 -13.05 17.72
C ILE A 169 7.27 -13.26 18.13
N SER A 170 7.74 -12.46 19.08
CA SER A 170 9.08 -12.60 19.64
C SER A 170 9.12 -13.68 20.73
N ARG A 171 10.29 -14.32 20.94
CA ARG A 171 10.48 -15.31 22.01
C ARG A 171 10.28 -14.64 23.38
N GLY A 172 9.45 -15.27 24.24
CA GLY A 172 9.17 -14.76 25.59
C GLY A 172 8.11 -13.64 25.63
N GLN A 173 7.51 -13.26 24.52
CA GLN A 173 6.42 -12.31 24.47
C GLN A 173 5.13 -12.93 24.98
N GLN A 174 4.35 -12.21 25.79
CA GLN A 174 3.08 -12.69 26.30
C GLN A 174 2.08 -12.82 25.15
N ILE A 175 1.37 -13.97 25.11
CA ILE A 175 0.37 -14.27 24.09
C ILE A 175 -0.99 -14.34 24.75
N PHE A 176 -1.87 -13.43 24.41
CA PHE A 176 -3.28 -13.46 24.78
C PHE A 176 -4.04 -14.30 23.76
N ARG A 177 -4.78 -15.32 24.22
CA ARG A 177 -5.59 -16.18 23.35
C ARG A 177 -7.06 -15.94 23.65
N ILE A 178 -7.83 -15.63 22.63
CA ILE A 178 -9.29 -15.50 22.70
C ILE A 178 -9.89 -16.49 21.69
N GLU A 179 -10.45 -17.56 22.20
CA GLU A 179 -11.13 -18.59 21.43
C GLU A 179 -12.54 -18.80 22.01
N ARG A 180 -13.50 -19.18 21.18
CA ARG A 180 -14.90 -19.39 21.62
C ARG A 180 -15.02 -20.45 22.70
N GLN A 181 -14.18 -21.49 22.67
CA GLN A 181 -14.15 -22.52 23.70
C GLN A 181 -13.73 -21.99 25.09
N THR A 182 -13.02 -20.86 25.12
CA THR A 182 -12.61 -20.19 26.38
C THR A 182 -13.59 -19.11 26.83
N LEU A 183 -14.60 -18.79 26.01
CA LEU A 183 -15.72 -17.93 26.38
C LEU A 183 -16.86 -18.81 26.89
N ASN A 184 -16.84 -19.16 28.16
CA ASN A 184 -17.87 -19.96 28.82
C ASN A 184 -19.19 -19.18 28.92
N GLY A 185 -20.01 -19.24 27.86
CA GLY A 185 -21.33 -18.61 27.83
C GLY A 185 -21.31 -17.13 27.42
N ASP A 186 -22.48 -16.60 27.08
CA ASP A 186 -22.73 -15.21 26.67
C ASP A 186 -22.56 -14.19 27.84
N ASN A 187 -21.50 -14.30 28.63
CA ASN A 187 -21.27 -13.43 29.77
C ASN A 187 -20.47 -12.22 29.30
N ASP A 188 -21.15 -11.12 29.03
CA ASP A 188 -20.58 -9.84 28.60
C ASP A 188 -19.40 -9.40 29.47
N TYR A 189 -19.43 -9.73 30.75
CA TYR A 189 -18.37 -9.40 31.70
C TYR A 189 -17.05 -10.12 31.39
N GLU A 190 -17.08 -11.43 31.09
CA GLU A 190 -15.86 -12.19 30.74
C GLU A 190 -15.26 -11.74 29.42
N ILE A 191 -16.12 -11.40 28.45
CA ILE A 191 -15.71 -10.90 27.14
C ILE A 191 -14.96 -9.58 27.28
N LEU A 192 -15.48 -8.65 28.08
CA LEU A 192 -14.86 -7.35 28.34
C LEU A 192 -13.61 -7.48 29.20
N GLN A 193 -13.61 -8.35 30.21
CA GLN A 193 -12.44 -8.57 31.08
C GLN A 193 -11.24 -9.06 30.28
N LYS A 194 -11.40 -9.98 29.36
CA LYS A 194 -10.31 -10.43 28.47
C LYS A 194 -9.73 -9.29 27.63
N LEU A 195 -10.56 -8.35 27.16
CA LEU A 195 -10.07 -7.16 26.46
C LEU A 195 -9.31 -6.20 27.39
N GLU A 196 -9.72 -6.08 28.64
CA GLU A 196 -9.00 -5.28 29.62
C GLU A 196 -7.64 -5.86 29.95
N ASP A 197 -7.54 -7.20 30.09
CA ASP A 197 -6.25 -7.89 30.26
C ASP A 197 -5.31 -7.63 29.08
N VAL A 198 -5.84 -7.71 27.84
CA VAL A 198 -5.09 -7.39 26.62
C VAL A 198 -4.63 -5.94 26.60
N LYS A 199 -5.48 -5.01 27.05
CA LYS A 199 -5.18 -3.58 27.10
C LYS A 199 -4.15 -3.22 28.17
N ALA A 200 -4.08 -4.00 29.26
CA ALA A 200 -3.15 -3.76 30.38
C ALA A 200 -1.70 -4.00 29.96
N ASP A 201 -1.42 -4.97 29.09
CA ASP A 201 -0.08 -5.26 28.59
C ASP A 201 0.07 -4.95 27.09
N LYS A 202 0.53 -3.75 26.81
CA LYS A 202 0.80 -3.27 25.44
C LYS A 202 1.98 -3.96 24.73
N SER A 203 2.74 -4.79 25.42
CA SER A 203 3.85 -5.54 24.86
C SER A 203 3.44 -6.91 24.35
N GLY A 204 2.26 -7.39 24.74
CA GLY A 204 1.69 -8.67 24.36
C GLY A 204 1.26 -8.76 22.91
N VAL A 205 0.92 -9.96 22.46
CA VAL A 205 0.34 -10.26 21.15
C VAL A 205 -1.01 -10.92 21.35
N LEU A 206 -1.99 -10.50 20.58
CA LEU A 206 -3.32 -11.12 20.59
C LEU A 206 -3.44 -12.16 19.47
N ILE A 207 -3.94 -13.35 19.83
CA ILE A 207 -4.40 -14.38 18.89
C ILE A 207 -5.90 -14.57 19.12
N ILE A 208 -6.69 -14.39 18.07
CA ILE A 208 -8.15 -14.49 18.14
C ILE A 208 -8.69 -15.35 17.01
N ASP A 209 -9.69 -16.18 17.30
CA ASP A 209 -10.37 -16.98 16.28
C ASP A 209 -11.52 -16.21 15.60
N GLY A 210 -11.92 -16.66 14.40
CA GLY A 210 -12.92 -15.97 13.58
C GLY A 210 -14.32 -15.93 14.20
N GLU A 211 -14.69 -16.89 15.05
CA GLU A 211 -15.99 -16.89 15.73
C GLU A 211 -16.02 -15.85 16.86
N SER A 212 -15.00 -15.82 17.72
CA SER A 212 -14.86 -14.79 18.75
C SER A 212 -14.72 -13.40 18.12
N LEU A 213 -13.94 -13.30 17.05
CA LEU A 213 -13.79 -12.06 16.30
C LEU A 213 -15.15 -11.52 15.81
N SER A 214 -16.02 -12.40 15.27
CA SER A 214 -17.37 -12.00 14.83
C SER A 214 -18.19 -11.39 15.99
N THR A 215 -18.13 -11.97 17.17
CA THR A 215 -18.80 -11.45 18.38
C THR A 215 -18.29 -10.07 18.75
N TYR A 216 -16.97 -9.87 18.78
CA TYR A 216 -16.37 -8.57 19.09
C TYR A 216 -16.68 -7.51 18.02
N LEU A 217 -16.65 -7.88 16.75
CA LEU A 217 -16.93 -6.95 15.65
C LEU A 217 -18.41 -6.53 15.62
N THR A 218 -19.31 -7.36 16.10
CA THR A 218 -20.76 -7.08 16.13
C THR A 218 -21.15 -6.26 17.36
N HIS A 219 -20.71 -6.65 18.56
CA HIS A 219 -21.21 -6.12 19.82
C HIS A 219 -20.22 -5.18 20.55
N TYR A 220 -18.90 -5.41 20.44
CA TYR A 220 -17.87 -4.70 21.23
C TYR A 220 -16.78 -4.07 20.35
N LYS A 221 -17.19 -3.52 19.23
CA LYS A 221 -16.31 -2.99 18.19
C LYS A 221 -15.31 -1.96 18.68
N LEU A 222 -15.77 -0.97 19.45
CA LEU A 222 -14.95 0.13 19.98
C LEU A 222 -13.92 -0.36 20.99
N GLU A 223 -14.35 -1.22 21.91
CA GLU A 223 -13.52 -1.77 22.98
C GLU A 223 -12.41 -2.64 22.40
N PHE A 224 -12.77 -3.49 21.45
CA PHE A 224 -11.83 -4.37 20.75
C PHE A 224 -10.72 -3.56 20.05
N PHE A 225 -11.09 -2.56 19.24
CA PHE A 225 -10.08 -1.77 18.55
C PHE A 225 -9.21 -0.93 19.48
N LYS A 226 -9.79 -0.35 20.56
CA LYS A 226 -9.01 0.37 21.58
C LYS A 226 -7.98 -0.54 22.28
N ALA A 227 -8.30 -1.82 22.48
CA ALA A 227 -7.37 -2.79 23.04
C ALA A 227 -6.29 -3.21 22.04
N CYS A 228 -6.66 -3.43 20.77
CA CYS A 228 -5.79 -4.04 19.77
C CYS A 228 -4.85 -3.08 19.03
N ILE A 229 -5.24 -1.79 18.87
CA ILE A 229 -4.48 -0.82 18.07
C ILE A 229 -3.07 -0.58 18.62
N ASP A 230 -2.89 -0.62 19.93
CA ASP A 230 -1.60 -0.37 20.57
C ASP A 230 -0.68 -1.59 20.55
N LEU A 231 -1.20 -2.79 20.34
CA LEU A 231 -0.43 -4.02 20.33
C LEU A 231 0.60 -4.04 19.20
N PRO A 232 1.75 -4.70 19.41
CA PRO A 232 2.79 -4.86 18.39
C PRO A 232 2.37 -5.77 17.23
N ALA A 233 1.50 -6.76 17.49
CA ALA A 233 0.93 -7.64 16.47
C ALA A 233 -0.42 -8.20 16.93
N VAL A 234 -1.31 -8.44 15.97
CA VAL A 234 -2.59 -9.14 16.16
C VAL A 234 -2.71 -10.22 15.09
N ILE A 235 -3.12 -11.41 15.51
CA ILE A 235 -3.25 -12.59 14.66
C ILE A 235 -4.70 -13.04 14.71
N CYS A 236 -5.40 -12.93 13.59
CA CYS A 236 -6.76 -13.39 13.44
C CYS A 236 -6.77 -14.70 12.65
N CYS A 237 -7.29 -15.76 13.27
CA CYS A 237 -7.30 -17.12 12.76
C CYS A 237 -8.69 -17.50 12.24
N ARG A 238 -8.78 -18.47 11.33
CA ARG A 238 -10.05 -18.96 10.78
C ARG A 238 -10.96 -17.85 10.24
N CYS A 239 -10.36 -16.76 9.74
CA CYS A 239 -11.10 -15.64 9.20
C CYS A 239 -11.75 -15.98 7.85
N THR A 240 -12.99 -15.53 7.67
CA THR A 240 -13.64 -15.49 6.36
C THR A 240 -13.10 -14.33 5.52
N PRO A 241 -13.21 -14.36 4.18
CA PRO A 241 -12.81 -13.25 3.31
C PRO A 241 -13.47 -11.92 3.70
N GLN A 242 -14.74 -11.95 4.10
CA GLN A 242 -15.48 -10.76 4.54
C GLN A 242 -14.91 -10.19 5.84
N GLN A 243 -14.64 -11.03 6.83
CA GLN A 243 -14.02 -10.57 8.09
C GLN A 243 -12.66 -9.91 7.88
N LYS A 244 -11.85 -10.42 6.94
CA LYS A 244 -10.57 -9.79 6.58
C LYS A 244 -10.76 -8.38 6.03
N ALA A 245 -11.75 -8.19 5.17
CA ALA A 245 -12.11 -6.88 4.61
C ALA A 245 -12.63 -5.93 5.68
N ASP A 246 -13.53 -6.41 6.55
CA ASP A 246 -14.12 -5.62 7.63
C ASP A 246 -13.05 -5.11 8.60
N ILE A 247 -12.05 -5.93 8.96
CA ILE A 247 -10.91 -5.50 9.79
C ILE A 247 -10.14 -4.37 9.11
N ALA A 248 -9.87 -4.46 7.81
CA ALA A 248 -9.14 -3.43 7.07
C ALA A 248 -9.90 -2.09 7.09
N TYR A 249 -11.19 -2.10 6.81
CA TYR A 249 -12.06 -0.91 6.91
C TYR A 249 -12.04 -0.31 8.30
N MET A 250 -12.18 -1.16 9.33
CA MET A 250 -12.26 -0.70 10.70
C MET A 250 -10.96 -0.09 11.21
N ILE A 251 -9.81 -0.69 10.90
CA ILE A 251 -8.50 -0.12 11.27
C ILE A 251 -8.36 1.28 10.67
N ARG A 252 -8.75 1.46 9.40
CA ARG A 252 -8.72 2.76 8.74
C ARG A 252 -9.63 3.78 9.45
N ASP A 253 -10.88 3.40 9.71
CA ASP A 253 -11.89 4.28 10.28
C ASP A 253 -11.54 4.70 11.73
N PHE A 254 -11.02 3.76 12.54
CA PHE A 254 -10.64 4.04 13.92
C PHE A 254 -9.32 4.80 14.07
N THR A 255 -8.35 4.53 13.22
CA THR A 255 -7.02 5.13 13.34
C THR A 255 -6.84 6.38 12.49
N GLY A 256 -7.66 6.56 11.46
CA GLY A 256 -7.46 7.57 10.41
C GLY A 256 -6.16 7.37 9.62
N LYS A 257 -5.49 6.23 9.79
CA LYS A 257 -4.22 5.91 9.12
C LYS A 257 -4.47 5.09 7.86
N ARG A 258 -3.49 5.09 6.97
CA ARG A 258 -3.54 4.29 5.74
C ARG A 258 -3.29 2.82 6.05
N VAL A 259 -4.10 1.97 5.45
CA VAL A 259 -4.03 0.51 5.58
C VAL A 259 -3.53 -0.08 4.27
N CYS A 260 -2.48 -0.89 4.37
CA CYS A 260 -1.95 -1.68 3.26
C CYS A 260 -2.31 -3.14 3.51
N CYS A 261 -2.99 -3.79 2.58
CA CYS A 261 -3.28 -5.21 2.63
C CYS A 261 -2.47 -5.97 1.58
N ILE A 262 -1.95 -7.12 1.98
CA ILE A 262 -1.17 -8.00 1.11
C ILE A 262 -1.74 -9.42 1.16
N GLY A 263 -1.91 -10.03 0.00
CA GLY A 263 -2.43 -11.39 -0.15
C GLY A 263 -2.00 -12.05 -1.44
N ASP A 264 -2.15 -13.37 -1.53
CA ASP A 264 -1.76 -14.18 -2.70
C ASP A 264 -2.92 -14.99 -3.28
N GLY A 265 -3.99 -15.20 -2.52
CA GLY A 265 -5.12 -16.05 -2.86
C GLY A 265 -6.40 -15.31 -3.26
N GLY A 266 -7.35 -16.04 -3.85
CA GLY A 266 -8.70 -15.53 -4.13
C GLY A 266 -9.47 -15.10 -2.88
N ASN A 267 -9.16 -15.71 -1.74
CA ASN A 267 -9.76 -15.39 -0.43
C ASN A 267 -9.32 -14.01 0.11
N ASP A 268 -8.27 -13.42 -0.46
CA ASP A 268 -7.72 -12.12 -0.03
C ASP A 268 -8.21 -10.96 -0.91
N VAL A 269 -8.90 -11.23 -2.01
CA VAL A 269 -9.37 -10.21 -2.96
C VAL A 269 -10.21 -9.15 -2.26
N SER A 270 -11.19 -9.55 -1.44
CA SER A 270 -12.04 -8.63 -0.70
C SER A 270 -11.25 -7.73 0.26
N MET A 271 -10.25 -8.31 0.94
CA MET A 271 -9.35 -7.58 1.84
C MET A 271 -8.45 -6.60 1.07
N ILE A 272 -7.90 -7.01 -0.06
CA ILE A 272 -7.05 -6.19 -0.94
C ILE A 272 -7.84 -4.99 -1.45
N GLN A 273 -9.09 -5.19 -1.88
CA GLN A 273 -9.96 -4.11 -2.36
C GLN A 273 -10.44 -3.17 -1.24
N ALA A 274 -10.53 -3.66 0.00
CA ALA A 274 -10.90 -2.86 1.16
C ALA A 274 -9.78 -1.92 1.64
N ALA A 275 -8.54 -2.17 1.24
CA ALA A 275 -7.36 -1.42 1.65
C ALA A 275 -7.26 -0.05 0.97
N ASP A 276 -6.47 0.87 1.57
CA ASP A 276 -6.03 2.09 0.87
C ASP A 276 -4.96 1.77 -0.19
N VAL A 277 -4.19 0.70 0.03
CA VAL A 277 -3.21 0.15 -0.92
C VAL A 277 -3.29 -1.37 -0.86
N GLY A 278 -3.72 -1.97 -1.94
CA GLY A 278 -3.78 -3.41 -2.11
C GLY A 278 -2.54 -3.96 -2.82
N ILE A 279 -1.92 -5.00 -2.28
CA ILE A 279 -0.75 -5.64 -2.86
C ILE A 279 -1.03 -7.12 -3.07
N GLY A 280 -0.91 -7.58 -4.32
CA GLY A 280 -1.04 -8.97 -4.68
C GLY A 280 0.32 -9.64 -4.85
N ILE A 281 0.51 -10.81 -4.24
CA ILE A 281 1.67 -11.66 -4.52
C ILE A 281 1.30 -12.59 -5.69
N VAL A 282 2.15 -12.64 -6.71
CA VAL A 282 1.96 -13.56 -7.84
C VAL A 282 2.34 -14.96 -7.38
N GLY A 283 1.32 -15.76 -7.04
CA GLY A 283 1.47 -17.14 -6.62
C GLY A 283 1.37 -18.14 -7.77
N LYS A 284 1.72 -19.40 -7.49
CA LYS A 284 1.52 -20.52 -8.43
C LYS A 284 0.05 -20.95 -8.52
N GLU A 285 -0.74 -20.67 -7.48
CA GLU A 285 -2.13 -21.14 -7.33
C GLU A 285 -3.17 -20.23 -8.01
N GLY A 286 -2.79 -19.03 -8.45
CA GLY A 286 -3.69 -18.13 -9.15
C GLY A 286 -3.16 -16.71 -9.28
N LYS A 287 -3.81 -15.93 -10.16
CA LYS A 287 -3.50 -14.52 -10.38
C LYS A 287 -4.59 -13.59 -9.84
N GLN A 288 -5.59 -14.12 -9.13
CA GLN A 288 -6.77 -13.35 -8.73
C GLN A 288 -6.41 -12.18 -7.81
N ALA A 289 -5.62 -12.42 -6.78
CA ALA A 289 -5.15 -11.38 -5.87
C ALA A 289 -4.32 -10.32 -6.60
N SER A 290 -3.42 -10.75 -7.49
CA SER A 290 -2.55 -9.82 -8.24
C SER A 290 -3.30 -8.99 -9.27
N LEU A 291 -4.41 -9.49 -9.84
CA LEU A 291 -5.25 -8.76 -10.78
C LEU A 291 -6.18 -7.74 -10.08
N ALA A 292 -6.55 -8.00 -8.84
CA ALA A 292 -7.40 -7.13 -8.04
C ALA A 292 -6.63 -6.05 -7.25
N ALA A 293 -5.31 -6.15 -7.22
CA ALA A 293 -4.44 -5.31 -6.41
C ALA A 293 -3.94 -4.07 -7.16
N ASP A 294 -3.59 -3.01 -6.41
CA ASP A 294 -2.95 -1.80 -6.96
C ASP A 294 -1.51 -2.08 -7.39
N PHE A 295 -0.81 -2.95 -6.65
CA PHE A 295 0.56 -3.38 -6.94
C PHE A 295 0.65 -4.91 -6.93
N SER A 296 1.48 -5.43 -7.83
CA SER A 296 1.75 -6.86 -7.93
C SER A 296 3.24 -7.12 -7.75
N ILE A 297 3.59 -8.03 -6.84
CA ILE A 297 4.97 -8.42 -6.53
C ILE A 297 5.15 -9.93 -6.59
N ASN A 298 6.33 -10.40 -6.93
CA ASN A 298 6.60 -11.84 -7.06
C ASN A 298 7.01 -12.50 -5.74
N GLN A 299 7.52 -11.71 -4.78
CA GLN A 299 7.99 -12.20 -3.49
C GLN A 299 7.64 -11.20 -2.39
N PHE A 300 7.33 -11.71 -1.20
CA PHE A 300 7.04 -10.87 -0.04
C PHE A 300 8.18 -9.90 0.32
N SER A 301 9.43 -10.29 0.13
CA SER A 301 10.60 -9.46 0.42
C SER A 301 10.64 -8.16 -0.38
N TYR A 302 10.01 -8.10 -1.56
CA TYR A 302 9.94 -6.89 -2.38
C TYR A 302 9.04 -5.82 -1.77
N LEU A 303 8.21 -6.18 -0.77
CA LEU A 303 7.40 -5.24 -0.01
C LEU A 303 8.26 -4.17 0.68
N THR A 304 9.42 -4.54 1.21
CA THR A 304 10.35 -3.59 1.84
C THR A 304 10.82 -2.53 0.84
N LYS A 305 11.17 -2.93 -0.39
CA LYS A 305 11.57 -2.01 -1.45
C LYS A 305 10.41 -1.14 -1.89
N LEU A 306 9.22 -1.73 -2.03
CA LEU A 306 8.02 -1.01 -2.45
C LEU A 306 7.62 0.07 -1.43
N LEU A 307 7.56 -0.25 -0.14
CA LEU A 307 7.12 0.69 0.89
C LEU A 307 8.24 1.65 1.32
N LEU A 308 9.41 1.11 1.73
CA LEU A 308 10.44 1.92 2.37
C LEU A 308 11.23 2.79 1.39
N TRP A 309 11.30 2.42 0.13
CA TRP A 309 12.02 3.21 -0.87
C TRP A 309 11.11 3.85 -1.91
N HIS A 310 10.32 3.07 -2.67
CA HIS A 310 9.42 3.63 -3.69
C HIS A 310 8.32 4.49 -3.07
N GLY A 311 7.59 3.98 -2.09
CA GLY A 311 6.51 4.70 -1.41
C GLY A 311 7.01 5.96 -0.70
N ARG A 312 8.15 5.85 0.01
CA ARG A 312 8.79 6.98 0.67
C ARG A 312 9.20 8.07 -0.34
N ASN A 313 9.87 7.71 -1.43
CA ASN A 313 10.29 8.65 -2.45
C ASN A 313 9.08 9.27 -3.16
N SER A 314 8.06 8.48 -3.51
CA SER A 314 6.84 8.96 -4.14
C SER A 314 6.14 10.02 -3.30
N TYR A 315 5.95 9.75 -1.99
CA TYR A 315 5.37 10.74 -1.08
C TYR A 315 6.18 12.04 -1.00
N LYS A 316 7.50 11.93 -0.82
CA LYS A 316 8.37 13.12 -0.72
C LYS A 316 8.42 13.93 -1.99
N ARG A 317 8.46 13.27 -3.15
CA ARG A 317 8.40 13.90 -4.47
C ARG A 317 7.08 14.63 -4.67
N SER A 318 5.95 13.96 -4.41
CA SER A 318 4.62 14.55 -4.54
C SER A 318 4.43 15.75 -3.61
N ALA A 319 4.85 15.63 -2.36
CA ALA A 319 4.79 16.73 -1.39
C ALA A 319 5.61 17.94 -1.85
N LYS A 320 6.83 17.71 -2.34
CA LYS A 320 7.71 18.75 -2.84
C LYS A 320 7.17 19.40 -4.11
N LEU A 321 6.72 18.57 -5.05
CA LEU A 321 6.14 19.03 -6.30
C LEU A 321 4.90 19.90 -6.06
N SER A 322 3.98 19.46 -5.20
CA SER A 322 2.78 20.21 -4.86
C SER A 322 3.11 21.58 -4.26
N GLN A 323 4.04 21.62 -3.31
CA GLN A 323 4.47 22.87 -2.68
C GLN A 323 5.13 23.81 -3.68
N PHE A 324 5.96 23.28 -4.58
CA PHE A 324 6.65 24.07 -5.61
C PHE A 324 5.68 24.62 -6.68
N VAL A 325 4.69 23.82 -7.10
CA VAL A 325 3.66 24.27 -8.05
C VAL A 325 2.81 25.40 -7.46
N ILE A 326 2.44 25.29 -6.18
CA ILE A 326 1.72 26.36 -5.46
C ILE A 326 2.61 27.60 -5.36
N HIS A 327 3.87 27.44 -4.99
CA HIS A 327 4.86 28.55 -4.94
C HIS A 327 4.91 29.30 -6.26
N ARG A 328 5.11 28.60 -7.36
CA ARG A 328 5.19 29.17 -8.70
C ARG A 328 3.93 29.98 -9.06
N GLY A 329 2.75 29.44 -8.76
CA GLY A 329 1.47 30.13 -9.01
C GLY A 329 1.28 31.36 -8.11
N LEU A 330 1.71 31.30 -6.86
CA LEU A 330 1.60 32.42 -5.93
C LEU A 330 2.53 33.57 -6.29
N VAL A 331 3.79 33.32 -6.70
CA VAL A 331 4.74 34.37 -7.06
C VAL A 331 4.19 35.24 -8.19
N ILE A 332 3.70 34.62 -9.28
CA ILE A 332 3.13 35.37 -10.42
C ILE A 332 1.86 36.12 -10.02
N SER A 333 1.01 35.53 -9.16
CA SER A 333 -0.19 36.18 -8.66
C SER A 333 0.11 37.41 -7.80
N VAL A 334 1.16 37.32 -6.96
CA VAL A 334 1.62 38.46 -6.15
C VAL A 334 2.18 39.59 -7.02
N CYS A 335 2.95 39.26 -8.07
CA CYS A 335 3.41 40.26 -9.04
C CYS A 335 2.22 41.01 -9.67
N GLN A 336 1.20 40.27 -10.14
CA GLN A 336 -0.01 40.85 -10.69
C GLN A 336 -0.76 41.73 -9.67
N ALA A 337 -0.92 41.26 -8.43
CA ALA A 337 -1.60 42.01 -7.38
C ALA A 337 -0.93 43.33 -7.06
N LEU A 338 0.42 43.34 -6.93
CA LEU A 338 1.18 44.54 -6.68
C LEU A 338 1.12 45.53 -7.85
N TYR A 339 1.16 45.01 -9.08
CA TYR A 339 0.95 45.87 -10.25
C TYR A 339 -0.44 46.48 -10.24
N SER A 340 -1.51 45.73 -9.95
CA SER A 340 -2.87 46.25 -9.89
C SER A 340 -3.03 47.36 -8.84
N ILE A 341 -2.37 47.22 -7.67
CA ILE A 341 -2.36 48.27 -6.66
C ILE A 341 -1.66 49.56 -7.19
N SER A 342 -0.51 49.39 -7.85
CA SER A 342 0.27 50.52 -8.36
C SER A 342 -0.40 51.23 -9.54
N SER A 343 -1.13 50.50 -10.39
CA SER A 343 -1.92 51.02 -11.51
C SER A 343 -3.28 51.56 -11.10
N LYS A 344 -3.57 51.64 -9.77
CA LYS A 344 -4.87 52.05 -9.23
C LYS A 344 -6.07 51.23 -9.72
N PHE A 345 -5.83 49.92 -9.88
CA PHE A 345 -6.81 48.93 -10.35
C PHE A 345 -7.30 49.16 -11.79
N GLU A 346 -6.47 49.74 -12.65
CA GLU A 346 -6.77 49.74 -14.08
C GLU A 346 -6.91 48.28 -14.57
N PRO A 347 -7.88 47.96 -15.48
CA PRO A 347 -8.14 46.62 -15.95
C PRO A 347 -7.09 46.13 -16.96
N LEU A 348 -5.80 46.25 -16.60
CA LEU A 348 -4.67 45.83 -17.41
C LEU A 348 -3.96 44.66 -16.74
N ALA A 349 -3.76 43.58 -17.50
CA ALA A 349 -2.97 42.46 -17.05
C ALA A 349 -1.49 42.79 -17.20
N LEU A 350 -0.70 42.57 -16.12
CA LEU A 350 0.77 42.74 -16.16
C LEU A 350 1.37 41.76 -17.20
N TYR A 351 0.95 40.51 -17.16
CA TYR A 351 1.37 39.49 -18.11
C TYR A 351 0.21 39.09 -19.00
N GLN A 352 0.28 39.39 -20.27
CA GLN A 352 -0.75 39.05 -21.24
C GLN A 352 -0.77 37.52 -21.53
N GLY A 353 -1.86 37.00 -22.10
CA GLY A 353 -2.16 35.58 -22.22
C GLY A 353 -1.01 34.67 -22.68
N PHE A 354 -0.24 35.09 -23.69
CA PHE A 354 0.88 34.30 -24.20
C PHE A 354 2.03 34.17 -23.18
N LEU A 355 2.34 35.23 -22.43
CA LEU A 355 3.38 35.19 -21.37
C LEU A 355 2.98 34.25 -20.24
N MET A 356 1.70 34.26 -19.82
CA MET A 356 1.16 33.36 -18.79
C MET A 356 1.21 31.90 -19.22
N VAL A 357 0.80 31.60 -20.44
CA VAL A 357 0.87 30.26 -21.02
C VAL A 357 2.34 29.82 -21.16
N GLY A 358 3.19 30.67 -21.72
CA GLY A 358 4.64 30.43 -21.85
C GLY A 358 5.32 30.12 -20.51
N TYR A 359 5.02 30.91 -19.47
CA TYR A 359 5.51 30.68 -18.12
C TYR A 359 5.12 29.32 -17.59
N SER A 360 3.84 28.94 -17.71
CA SER A 360 3.33 27.71 -17.13
C SER A 360 3.73 26.44 -17.91
N THR A 361 3.89 26.52 -19.22
CA THR A 361 4.12 25.35 -20.08
C THR A 361 5.54 25.25 -20.60
N CYS A 362 6.10 26.32 -21.17
CA CYS A 362 7.39 26.27 -21.89
C CYS A 362 8.59 26.56 -20.97
N TYR A 363 8.50 27.59 -20.11
CA TYR A 363 9.66 28.14 -19.42
C TYR A 363 9.93 27.55 -18.04
N THR A 364 8.96 26.85 -17.43
CA THR A 364 9.14 26.29 -16.08
C THR A 364 8.73 24.84 -15.94
N MET A 365 8.02 24.25 -16.90
CA MET A 365 7.46 22.92 -16.80
C MET A 365 8.53 21.82 -16.68
N MET A 366 9.53 21.81 -17.56
CA MET A 366 10.56 20.77 -17.58
C MET A 366 11.39 20.72 -16.28
N PRO A 367 11.88 21.85 -15.73
CA PRO A 367 12.54 21.88 -14.43
C PRO A 367 11.66 21.40 -13.28
N VAL A 368 10.37 21.71 -13.31
CA VAL A 368 9.41 21.25 -12.30
C VAL A 368 9.22 19.73 -12.38
N PHE A 369 9.08 19.17 -13.59
CA PHE A 369 9.03 17.72 -13.75
C PHE A 369 10.32 17.02 -13.29
N ALA A 370 11.47 17.65 -13.39
CA ALA A 370 12.71 17.10 -12.86
C ALA A 370 12.63 16.80 -11.36
N LEU A 371 11.86 17.57 -10.58
CA LEU A 371 11.61 17.30 -9.16
C LEU A 371 10.90 15.97 -8.91
N ALA A 372 10.11 15.47 -9.88
CA ALA A 372 9.43 14.18 -9.76
C ALA A 372 10.40 12.97 -9.78
N PHE A 373 11.62 13.15 -10.23
CA PHE A 373 12.63 12.10 -10.30
C PHE A 373 13.70 12.20 -9.21
N ASP A 374 13.65 13.26 -8.39
CA ASP A 374 14.59 13.46 -7.28
C ASP A 374 14.45 12.36 -6.21
N PHE A 375 15.54 11.97 -5.58
CA PHE A 375 15.55 11.07 -4.43
C PHE A 375 16.58 11.54 -3.40
N ASP A 376 16.36 11.20 -2.13
CA ASP A 376 17.24 11.65 -1.05
C ASP A 376 18.24 10.58 -0.62
N ILE A 377 17.87 9.30 -0.70
CA ILE A 377 18.69 8.19 -0.20
C ILE A 377 18.60 7.00 -1.16
N PRO A 378 19.71 6.31 -1.44
CA PRO A 378 19.72 5.08 -2.19
C PRO A 378 19.04 3.94 -1.41
N TYR A 379 18.51 2.94 -2.14
CA TYR A 379 17.77 1.81 -1.55
C TYR A 379 18.53 1.07 -0.45
N LYS A 380 19.85 0.86 -0.65
CA LYS A 380 20.70 0.14 0.33
C LYS A 380 20.64 0.78 1.72
N LEU A 381 20.69 2.11 1.79
CA LEU A 381 20.60 2.85 3.05
C LEU A 381 19.19 2.83 3.65
N CYS A 382 18.14 2.87 2.83
CA CYS A 382 16.77 2.73 3.33
C CYS A 382 16.53 1.35 3.97
N LYS A 383 17.12 0.28 3.42
CA LYS A 383 17.03 -1.07 4.01
C LYS A 383 17.81 -1.17 5.31
N LEU A 384 18.96 -0.50 5.42
CA LEU A 384 19.82 -0.52 6.60
C LEU A 384 19.26 0.33 7.75
N TYR A 385 18.58 1.44 7.42
CA TYR A 385 18.00 2.39 8.39
C TYR A 385 16.49 2.57 8.14
N PRO A 386 15.67 1.57 8.45
CA PRO A 386 14.23 1.60 8.20
C PRO A 386 13.51 2.68 9.03
N GLU A 387 14.09 3.13 10.14
CA GLU A 387 13.57 4.18 11.02
C GLU A 387 13.36 5.52 10.27
N LEU A 388 14.07 5.74 9.17
CA LEU A 388 13.87 6.91 8.31
C LEU A 388 12.44 7.01 7.71
N TYR A 389 11.71 5.90 7.71
CA TYR A 389 10.32 5.87 7.29
C TYR A 389 9.39 6.56 8.30
N GLN A 390 9.77 6.64 9.58
CA GLN A 390 8.99 7.32 10.63
C GLN A 390 8.80 8.81 10.37
N ASP A 391 9.71 9.46 9.62
CA ASP A 391 9.54 10.85 9.20
C ASP A 391 8.28 11.08 8.35
N LEU A 392 7.81 10.03 7.63
CA LEU A 392 6.57 10.06 6.85
C LEU A 392 5.35 9.92 7.75
N ILE A 393 5.41 9.01 8.73
CA ILE A 393 4.32 8.79 9.70
C ILE A 393 4.03 10.06 10.49
N THR A 394 5.08 10.83 10.81
CA THR A 394 4.96 12.12 11.52
C THR A 394 4.57 13.30 10.63
N GLY A 395 4.40 13.08 9.32
CA GLY A 395 3.95 14.12 8.37
C GLY A 395 4.91 15.30 8.20
N LYS A 396 6.22 15.13 8.47
CA LYS A 396 7.20 16.24 8.44
C LYS A 396 7.35 16.88 7.06
N SER A 397 7.10 16.16 5.99
CA SER A 397 7.30 16.66 4.61
C SER A 397 6.14 17.51 4.11
N LEU A 398 4.91 17.26 4.58
CA LEU A 398 3.72 17.99 4.18
C LEU A 398 2.86 18.25 5.41
N ASN A 399 2.96 19.46 5.95
CA ASN A 399 2.16 19.92 7.09
C ASN A 399 1.86 21.42 6.94
N ASN A 400 1.01 21.96 7.80
CA ASN A 400 0.63 23.36 7.78
C ASN A 400 1.85 24.30 7.90
N LYS A 401 2.85 23.93 8.70
CA LYS A 401 4.07 24.76 8.87
C LYS A 401 4.87 24.86 7.57
N THR A 402 5.06 23.74 6.87
CA THR A 402 5.77 23.75 5.57
C THR A 402 4.97 24.49 4.51
N PHE A 403 3.64 24.33 4.48
CA PHE A 403 2.76 25.04 3.57
C PHE A 403 2.84 26.56 3.76
N TYR A 404 2.64 27.05 4.99
CA TYR A 404 2.75 28.48 5.28
C TYR A 404 4.16 29.04 5.02
N GLY A 405 5.20 28.23 5.28
CA GLY A 405 6.56 28.60 4.93
C GLY A 405 6.74 28.85 3.42
N TRP A 406 6.17 28.01 2.58
CA TRP A 406 6.19 28.19 1.13
C TRP A 406 5.34 29.39 0.67
N CYS A 407 4.18 29.62 1.29
CA CYS A 407 3.35 30.80 1.00
C CYS A 407 4.08 32.11 1.34
N LEU A 408 4.71 32.19 2.50
CA LEU A 408 5.50 33.37 2.91
C LEU A 408 6.69 33.60 1.99
N LEU A 409 7.35 32.52 1.56
CA LEU A 409 8.44 32.60 0.59
C LEU A 409 7.97 33.17 -0.75
N SER A 410 6.81 32.67 -1.23
CA SER A 410 6.22 33.13 -2.49
C SER A 410 5.84 34.61 -2.43
N LEU A 411 5.25 35.02 -1.32
CA LEU A 411 4.89 36.43 -1.07
C LEU A 411 6.12 37.30 -1.08
N TYR A 412 7.17 36.91 -0.36
CA TYR A 412 8.44 37.64 -0.30
C TYR A 412 9.06 37.81 -1.70
N GLN A 413 9.19 36.73 -2.46
CA GLN A 413 9.82 36.78 -3.80
C GLN A 413 8.98 37.56 -4.80
N GLY A 414 7.65 37.40 -4.80
CA GLY A 414 6.78 38.20 -5.66
C GLY A 414 6.82 39.69 -5.35
N ILE A 415 6.86 40.08 -4.07
CA ILE A 415 7.01 41.47 -3.64
C ILE A 415 8.38 42.01 -4.09
N ALA A 416 9.47 41.27 -3.87
CA ALA A 416 10.80 41.68 -4.25
C ALA A 416 10.91 41.89 -5.76
N ILE A 417 10.48 40.94 -6.58
CA ILE A 417 10.53 41.02 -8.03
C ILE A 417 9.72 42.22 -8.53
N GLN A 418 8.47 42.35 -8.14
CA GLN A 418 7.60 43.38 -8.71
C GLN A 418 7.93 44.78 -8.21
N SER A 419 8.20 44.94 -6.89
CA SER A 419 8.52 46.26 -6.34
C SER A 419 9.83 46.84 -6.88
N LEU A 420 10.85 45.99 -7.08
CA LEU A 420 12.11 46.42 -7.67
C LEU A 420 11.96 46.70 -9.16
N SER A 421 11.24 45.90 -9.90
CA SER A 421 10.93 46.15 -11.30
C SER A 421 10.25 47.50 -11.48
N GLN A 422 9.25 47.82 -10.64
CA GLN A 422 8.60 49.15 -10.64
C GLN A 422 9.50 50.32 -10.23
N LYS A 423 10.50 50.07 -9.37
CA LYS A 423 11.43 51.09 -8.92
C LYS A 423 12.45 51.43 -9.98
N PHE A 424 12.90 50.47 -10.77
CA PHE A 424 13.88 50.68 -11.84
C PHE A 424 13.26 51.25 -13.09
N THR A 425 11.97 50.94 -13.35
CA THR A 425 11.21 51.48 -14.47
C THR A 425 10.18 52.50 -13.95
N SER A 426 10.03 53.63 -14.60
CA SER A 426 8.98 54.58 -14.19
C SER A 426 7.61 54.06 -14.63
N LEU A 427 6.55 54.38 -13.87
CA LEU A 427 5.16 53.97 -14.18
C LEU A 427 4.53 54.77 -15.35
N LYS A 428 5.32 55.40 -16.21
CA LYS A 428 4.84 56.07 -17.40
C LYS A 428 4.44 55.04 -18.47
N SER A 429 3.51 55.39 -19.34
CA SER A 429 3.00 54.51 -20.39
C SER A 429 4.09 53.93 -21.30
N ASP A 430 5.13 54.70 -21.59
CA ASP A 430 6.24 54.28 -22.46
C ASP A 430 7.18 53.25 -21.79
N ASP A 431 7.17 53.16 -20.45
CA ASP A 431 8.02 52.25 -19.68
C ASP A 431 7.32 50.95 -19.27
N PHE A 432 6.02 50.74 -19.64
CA PHE A 432 5.29 49.53 -19.29
C PHE A 432 5.93 48.25 -19.86
N THR A 433 6.34 48.28 -21.13
CA THR A 433 6.99 47.12 -21.78
C THR A 433 8.37 46.83 -21.20
N LYS A 434 9.08 47.83 -20.69
CA LYS A 434 10.34 47.64 -19.93
C LYS A 434 10.10 46.97 -18.60
N MET A 435 9.07 47.42 -17.87
CA MET A 435 8.69 46.81 -16.58
C MET A 435 8.24 45.37 -16.76
N VAL A 436 7.42 45.08 -17.78
CA VAL A 436 7.01 43.71 -18.09
C VAL A 436 8.22 42.85 -18.42
N ALA A 437 9.17 43.35 -19.22
CA ALA A 437 10.37 42.60 -19.60
C ALA A 437 11.21 42.23 -18.38
N ILE A 438 11.57 43.20 -17.53
CA ILE A 438 12.45 42.94 -16.37
C ILE A 438 11.77 42.09 -15.33
N SER A 439 10.48 42.31 -15.06
CA SER A 439 9.73 41.54 -14.09
C SER A 439 9.53 40.09 -14.55
N PHE A 440 9.17 39.85 -15.82
CA PHE A 440 8.95 38.53 -16.36
C PHE A 440 10.24 37.72 -16.48
N ILE A 441 11.33 38.34 -16.98
CA ILE A 441 12.65 37.69 -17.07
C ILE A 441 13.15 37.33 -15.67
N SER A 442 13.02 38.26 -14.71
CA SER A 442 13.36 37.98 -13.31
C SER A 442 12.53 36.85 -12.71
N LEU A 443 11.25 36.82 -12.99
CA LEU A 443 10.33 35.78 -12.53
C LEU A 443 10.74 34.40 -13.04
N VAL A 444 10.95 34.25 -14.36
CA VAL A 444 11.34 32.96 -14.95
C VAL A 444 12.71 32.50 -14.42
N LEU A 445 13.69 33.37 -14.36
CA LEU A 445 15.03 33.04 -13.85
C LEU A 445 14.98 32.68 -12.35
N ASN A 446 14.21 33.43 -11.56
CA ASN A 446 13.99 33.07 -10.14
C ASN A 446 13.47 31.66 -9.98
N GLU A 447 12.45 31.25 -10.77
CA GLU A 447 11.88 29.91 -10.71
C GLU A 447 12.89 28.84 -11.17
N LEU A 448 13.67 29.09 -12.19
CA LEU A 448 14.73 28.18 -12.62
C LEU A 448 15.77 27.97 -11.53
N ILE A 449 16.22 29.06 -10.87
CA ILE A 449 17.18 28.97 -9.76
C ILE A 449 16.54 28.21 -8.58
N MET A 450 15.30 28.53 -8.23
CA MET A 450 14.60 27.91 -7.11
C MET A 450 14.37 26.42 -7.35
N SER A 451 14.00 26.00 -8.57
CA SER A 451 13.87 24.57 -8.92
C SER A 451 15.22 23.84 -8.78
N GLY A 452 16.31 24.47 -9.22
CA GLY A 452 17.66 23.95 -9.05
C GLY A 452 18.09 23.80 -7.59
N LEU A 453 17.72 24.73 -6.72
CA LEU A 453 18.00 24.67 -5.28
C LEU A 453 17.19 23.61 -4.54
N GLU A 454 16.08 23.18 -5.11
CA GLU A 454 15.24 22.11 -4.56
C GLU A 454 15.72 20.71 -4.93
N ILE A 455 16.45 20.52 -6.01
CA ILE A 455 16.98 19.21 -6.42
C ILE A 455 18.07 18.80 -5.43
N ARG A 456 17.95 17.56 -4.89
CA ARG A 456 18.92 16.98 -3.93
C ARG A 456 19.97 16.14 -4.62
N THR A 457 19.53 15.28 -5.55
CA THR A 457 20.43 14.40 -6.31
C THR A 457 20.34 14.77 -7.79
N TRP A 458 21.36 15.49 -8.25
CA TRP A 458 21.46 15.89 -9.64
C TRP A 458 21.76 14.66 -10.52
N GLN A 459 20.90 14.44 -11.51
CA GLN A 459 21.08 13.46 -12.57
C GLN A 459 21.28 14.19 -13.89
N ALA A 460 21.95 13.54 -14.83
CA ALA A 460 22.28 14.16 -16.12
C ALA A 460 21.04 14.75 -16.83
N PHE A 461 19.92 14.02 -16.87
CA PHE A 461 18.71 14.51 -17.54
C PHE A 461 18.09 15.73 -16.83
N MET A 462 18.21 15.86 -15.50
CA MET A 462 17.74 17.05 -14.77
C MET A 462 18.57 18.28 -15.12
N THR A 463 19.89 18.10 -15.24
CA THR A 463 20.80 19.16 -15.69
C THR A 463 20.45 19.56 -17.13
N TYR A 464 20.22 18.58 -18.03
CA TYR A 464 19.77 18.87 -19.39
C TYR A 464 18.43 19.60 -19.43
N ALA A 465 17.45 19.18 -18.63
CA ALA A 465 16.15 19.84 -18.54
C ALA A 465 16.30 21.31 -18.09
N GLN A 466 17.10 21.54 -17.08
CA GLN A 466 17.35 22.89 -16.54
C GLN A 466 18.05 23.81 -17.57
N VAL A 467 19.15 23.32 -18.14
CA VAL A 467 19.95 24.10 -19.11
C VAL A 467 19.16 24.31 -20.41
N SER A 468 18.51 23.29 -20.95
CA SER A 468 17.73 23.41 -22.19
C SER A 468 16.56 24.37 -22.03
N THR A 469 15.90 24.40 -20.89
CA THR A 469 14.81 25.34 -20.62
C THR A 469 15.36 26.78 -20.51
N ALA A 470 16.49 27.00 -19.83
CA ALA A 470 17.11 28.29 -19.74
C ALA A 470 17.55 28.84 -21.12
N VAL A 471 18.18 27.96 -21.92
CA VAL A 471 18.60 28.29 -23.30
C VAL A 471 17.37 28.59 -24.18
N PHE A 472 16.32 27.75 -24.11
CA PHE A 472 15.08 27.96 -24.84
C PHE A 472 14.43 29.31 -24.48
N PHE A 473 14.41 29.66 -23.19
CA PHE A 473 13.87 30.92 -22.72
C PHE A 473 14.68 32.11 -23.30
N VAL A 474 16.00 32.09 -23.23
CA VAL A 474 16.84 33.13 -23.79
C VAL A 474 16.64 33.29 -25.31
N ILE A 475 16.57 32.18 -26.04
CA ILE A 475 16.30 32.20 -27.49
C ILE A 475 14.90 32.76 -27.81
N SER A 476 13.91 32.57 -26.92
CA SER A 476 12.54 33.06 -27.13
C SER A 476 12.39 34.57 -26.93
N ILE A 477 13.31 35.25 -26.19
CA ILE A 477 13.21 36.67 -25.87
C ILE A 477 13.08 37.57 -27.14
N PRO A 478 13.85 37.38 -28.22
CA PRO A 478 13.70 38.19 -29.43
C PRO A 478 12.34 38.07 -30.11
N PHE A 479 11.67 36.89 -29.96
CA PHE A 479 10.35 36.65 -30.52
C PHE A 479 9.22 37.27 -29.69
N LEU A 480 9.51 37.76 -28.49
CA LEU A 480 8.60 38.43 -27.58
C LEU A 480 8.63 39.95 -27.71
N SER A 481 9.08 40.50 -28.86
CA SER A 481 9.17 41.94 -29.13
C SER A 481 7.85 42.68 -29.00
N GLU A 482 6.70 42.00 -29.13
CA GLU A 482 5.38 42.57 -28.91
C GLU A 482 5.10 42.90 -27.43
N TYR A 483 5.74 42.15 -26.52
CA TYR A 483 5.54 42.27 -25.07
C TYR A 483 6.70 42.92 -24.34
N PHE A 484 7.90 42.91 -24.94
CA PHE A 484 9.13 43.37 -24.33
C PHE A 484 9.76 44.51 -25.14
N ASP A 485 10.27 45.50 -24.45
CA ASP A 485 11.19 46.48 -25.06
C ASP A 485 12.57 45.85 -25.22
N LEU A 486 12.88 45.36 -26.43
CA LEU A 486 14.14 44.71 -26.73
C LEU A 486 15.34 45.67 -26.63
N SER A 487 15.15 46.99 -26.88
CA SER A 487 16.21 47.97 -26.76
C SER A 487 16.70 48.10 -25.31
N TYR A 488 15.77 48.04 -24.36
CA TYR A 488 16.08 47.98 -22.94
C TYR A 488 16.71 46.67 -22.52
N VAL A 489 16.19 45.53 -22.98
CA VAL A 489 16.73 44.20 -22.62
C VAL A 489 18.19 44.05 -23.07
N TYR A 490 18.59 44.63 -24.18
CA TYR A 490 19.98 44.61 -24.65
C TYR A 490 20.84 45.75 -24.12
N SER A 491 20.31 46.63 -23.26
CA SER A 491 21.07 47.73 -22.67
C SER A 491 22.01 47.26 -21.56
N PHE A 492 23.08 48.03 -21.32
CA PHE A 492 23.98 47.73 -20.19
C PHE A 492 23.33 47.96 -18.81
N GLU A 493 22.27 48.73 -18.72
CA GLU A 493 21.56 49.02 -17.49
C GLU A 493 20.70 47.81 -17.02
N PHE A 494 20.18 47.06 -17.96
CA PHE A 494 19.30 45.91 -17.68
C PHE A 494 19.99 44.82 -16.85
N PHE A 495 21.24 44.46 -17.15
CA PHE A 495 21.92 43.32 -16.50
C PHE A 495 22.19 43.54 -15.00
N PRO A 496 22.70 44.70 -14.55
CA PRO A 496 22.86 44.97 -13.11
C PRO A 496 21.54 44.98 -12.36
N GLU A 497 20.48 45.52 -12.95
CA GLU A 497 19.14 45.55 -12.35
C GLU A 497 18.57 44.14 -12.21
N LEU A 498 18.66 43.33 -13.25
CA LEU A 498 18.25 41.92 -13.22
C LEU A 498 18.99 41.11 -12.15
N ILE A 499 20.34 41.26 -12.10
CA ILE A 499 21.16 40.57 -11.11
C ILE A 499 20.80 41.02 -9.70
N PHE A 500 20.53 42.31 -9.48
CA PHE A 500 20.11 42.81 -8.19
C PHE A 500 18.77 42.27 -7.73
N ILE A 501 17.76 42.20 -8.63
CA ILE A 501 16.46 41.62 -8.34
C ILE A 501 16.60 40.12 -7.97
N LEU A 502 17.35 39.36 -8.77
CA LEU A 502 17.59 37.93 -8.51
C LEU A 502 18.38 37.72 -7.22
N ALA A 503 19.40 38.53 -6.97
CA ALA A 503 20.16 38.43 -5.73
C ALA A 503 19.26 38.67 -4.50
N LEU A 504 18.45 39.72 -4.52
CA LEU A 504 17.56 40.00 -3.42
C LEU A 504 16.46 38.93 -3.28
N GLY A 505 15.94 38.39 -4.38
CA GLY A 505 14.94 37.34 -4.37
C GLY A 505 15.44 35.98 -3.87
N VAL A 506 16.69 35.61 -4.20
CA VAL A 506 17.20 34.24 -3.97
C VAL A 506 18.20 34.17 -2.80
N LEU A 507 19.15 35.13 -2.65
CA LEU A 507 20.21 35.02 -1.64
C LEU A 507 19.71 34.90 -0.20
N PRO A 508 18.74 35.70 0.28
CA PRO A 508 18.24 35.55 1.64
C PRO A 508 17.62 34.16 1.89
N VAL A 509 16.91 33.63 0.89
CA VAL A 509 16.31 32.30 0.94
C VAL A 509 17.39 31.23 1.04
N PHE A 510 18.41 31.32 0.21
CA PHE A 510 19.57 30.42 0.23
C PHE A 510 20.28 30.43 1.58
N VAL A 511 20.56 31.63 2.11
CA VAL A 511 21.22 31.80 3.42
C VAL A 511 20.39 31.23 4.55
N ILE A 512 19.11 31.58 4.62
CA ILE A 512 18.20 31.07 5.65
C ILE A 512 18.12 29.52 5.60
N ARG A 513 17.96 28.96 4.40
CA ARG A 513 17.94 27.50 4.22
C ARG A 513 19.27 26.83 4.61
N SER A 514 20.39 27.46 4.29
CA SER A 514 21.70 26.92 4.63
C SER A 514 21.95 26.94 6.13
N ILE A 515 21.56 28.00 6.82
CA ILE A 515 21.62 28.12 8.28
C ILE A 515 20.69 27.07 8.92
N TYR A 516 19.44 26.98 8.44
CA TYR A 516 18.48 26.01 8.97
C TYR A 516 18.93 24.55 8.78
N ARG A 517 19.53 24.21 7.63
CA ARG A 517 20.12 22.88 7.38
C ARG A 517 21.29 22.56 8.29
N LYS A 518 22.12 23.56 8.65
CA LYS A 518 23.22 23.37 9.59
C LYS A 518 22.74 23.14 11.03
N TRP A 519 21.69 23.84 11.45
CA TRP A 519 21.16 23.73 12.81
C TRP A 519 20.25 22.51 12.98
N ASN A 520 19.43 22.20 11.98
CA ASN A 520 18.51 21.06 11.98
C ASN A 520 18.87 20.08 10.86
N LEU A 521 19.96 19.33 11.06
CA LEU A 521 20.38 18.29 10.11
C LEU A 521 19.24 17.25 9.97
N PRO A 522 18.64 17.10 8.77
CA PRO A 522 17.63 16.07 8.53
C PRO A 522 18.18 14.68 8.79
N SER A 523 17.36 13.77 9.27
CA SER A 523 17.75 12.39 9.62
C SER A 523 18.48 11.68 8.47
N TYR A 524 18.06 11.90 7.22
CA TYR A 524 18.70 11.29 6.05
C TYR A 524 20.12 11.82 5.78
N VAL A 525 20.41 13.08 6.09
CA VAL A 525 21.75 13.65 5.91
C VAL A 525 22.70 13.08 6.94
N LYS A 526 22.24 12.90 8.19
CA LYS A 526 23.03 12.24 9.23
C LYS A 526 23.45 10.85 8.77
N VAL A 527 22.51 10.06 8.25
CA VAL A 527 22.79 8.70 7.77
C VAL A 527 23.75 8.69 6.57
N GLN A 528 23.64 9.65 5.64
CA GLN A 528 24.59 9.75 4.52
C GLN A 528 26.03 10.04 5.00
N HIS A 529 26.20 10.88 6.02
CA HIS A 529 27.51 11.18 6.59
C HIS A 529 28.16 10.00 7.33
N PHE A 530 27.36 9.10 7.92
CA PHE A 530 27.86 7.90 8.60
C PHE A 530 28.09 6.72 7.65
N ALA A 531 27.54 6.75 6.44
CA ALA A 531 27.61 5.66 5.47
C ALA A 531 28.73 5.81 4.44
N VAL A 532 29.47 6.92 4.47
CA VAL A 532 30.71 7.19 3.74
C VAL A 532 31.89 6.89 4.66
#